data_be2bde145af9648ac34b9cce17dc8d10
#
_entry.id   be2bde145af9648ac34b9cce17dc8d10
#
_cell.length_a   1.000
_cell.length_b   1.000
_cell.length_c   1.000
_cell.angle_alpha   90.00
_cell.angle_beta   90.00
_cell.angle_gamma   90.00
#
_symmetry.space_group_name_H-M   'P 1'
#
loop_
_entity.id
_entity.type
_entity.pdbx_description
1 polymer ?
#
loop_
_entity_poly.entity_id
_entity_poly.type
_entity_poly.pdbx_seq_one_letter_code
_entity_poly.pdbx_strand_id
1 'polypeptide(L)'
;AYRSRGHLAADTDPLAYRVRRHPDLNLSTYGLTVWDLDRSFPTGGFGGSEQMLLRDLLARLHDTYIRSIGIEYMHIQDPNQRQWVQERIEGPFEAPSAKEQRRILSTLIHAEAFEEFLQTKYLGQKRFSLEGGESLIPLLDEILNKAAHRGIHEVAIAMAHRGRLNVLANL
;
A
#
# COMPACT_ATOMS: atom_id res chain seq x y z
N ALA A 1 7.04 9.46 -14.88
CA ALA A 1 5.61 9.21 -14.98
C ALA A 1 5.10 8.34 -13.82
N TYR A 2 5.62 7.11 -13.62
CA TYR A 2 5.12 6.18 -12.61
C TYR A 2 5.10 6.77 -11.19
N ARG A 3 6.15 7.45 -10.74
CA ARG A 3 6.23 8.10 -9.42
C ARG A 3 5.13 9.13 -9.18
N SER A 4 4.68 9.81 -10.23
CA SER A 4 3.69 10.90 -10.11
C SER A 4 2.28 10.49 -10.54
N ARG A 5 2.13 9.43 -11.34
CA ARG A 5 0.85 9.04 -11.96
C ARG A 5 0.49 7.56 -11.76
N GLY A 6 1.41 6.74 -11.22
CA GLY A 6 1.19 5.31 -11.03
C GLY A 6 -0.06 5.02 -10.21
N HIS A 7 -0.30 5.76 -9.13
CA HIS A 7 -1.47 5.61 -8.28
C HIS A 7 -2.80 5.74 -9.03
N LEU A 8 -2.84 6.52 -10.14
CA LEU A 8 -4.05 6.68 -10.95
C LEU A 8 -4.41 5.41 -11.74
N ALA A 9 -3.43 4.54 -11.97
CA ALA A 9 -3.60 3.26 -12.66
C ALA A 9 -3.60 2.06 -11.71
N ALA A 10 -3.39 2.28 -10.40
CA ALA A 10 -3.38 1.21 -9.40
C ALA A 10 -4.74 0.49 -9.31
N ASP A 11 -4.69 -0.84 -9.21
CA ASP A 11 -5.86 -1.69 -9.05
C ASP A 11 -6.29 -1.72 -7.58
N THR A 12 -6.94 -0.65 -7.17
CA THR A 12 -7.44 -0.45 -5.80
C THR A 12 -8.94 -0.71 -5.67
N ASP A 13 -9.59 -1.16 -6.74
CA ASP A 13 -11.02 -1.44 -6.76
C ASP A 13 -11.28 -2.94 -6.70
N PRO A 14 -11.71 -3.51 -5.55
CA PRO A 14 -11.96 -4.93 -5.39
C PRO A 14 -13.11 -5.44 -6.29
N LEU A 15 -13.95 -4.53 -6.79
CA LEU A 15 -15.04 -4.87 -7.70
C LEU A 15 -14.62 -4.85 -9.17
N ALA A 16 -13.43 -4.35 -9.47
CA ALA A 16 -12.82 -4.32 -10.81
C ALA A 16 -13.72 -3.73 -11.90
N TYR A 17 -14.55 -2.73 -11.56
CA TYR A 17 -15.48 -2.11 -12.52
C TYR A 17 -14.79 -1.42 -13.69
N ARG A 18 -13.55 -0.97 -13.51
CA ARG A 18 -12.79 -0.26 -14.54
C ARG A 18 -11.33 -0.66 -14.53
N VAL A 19 -10.82 -1.02 -15.68
CA VAL A 19 -9.38 -1.06 -15.90
C VAL A 19 -8.86 0.37 -15.95
N ARG A 20 -8.14 0.79 -14.91
CA ARG A 20 -7.57 2.12 -14.82
C ARG A 20 -6.33 2.22 -15.71
N ARG A 21 -6.29 3.22 -16.57
CA ARG A 21 -5.16 3.49 -17.47
C ARG A 21 -4.86 4.98 -17.45
N HIS A 22 -3.59 5.32 -17.59
CA HIS A 22 -3.18 6.71 -17.72
C HIS A 22 -2.26 6.87 -18.94
N PRO A 23 -2.49 7.86 -19.83
CA PRO A 23 -1.68 8.05 -21.05
C PRO A 23 -0.19 8.17 -20.78
N ASP A 24 0.20 8.89 -19.71
CA ASP A 24 1.60 9.06 -19.32
C ASP A 24 2.31 7.76 -18.92
N LEU A 25 1.60 6.65 -18.78
CA LEU A 25 2.18 5.34 -18.45
C LEU A 25 2.34 4.45 -19.69
N ASN A 26 1.87 4.91 -20.86
CA ASN A 26 1.99 4.17 -22.09
C ASN A 26 3.39 4.37 -22.71
N LEU A 27 3.98 3.29 -23.23
CA LEU A 27 5.27 3.33 -23.91
C LEU A 27 5.27 4.30 -25.09
N SER A 28 4.17 4.31 -25.86
CA SER A 28 4.03 5.16 -27.05
C SER A 28 4.16 6.65 -26.74
N THR A 29 3.77 7.09 -25.53
CA THR A 29 3.93 8.48 -25.08
C THR A 29 5.39 8.92 -25.06
N TYR A 30 6.31 7.97 -24.94
CA TYR A 30 7.77 8.19 -24.90
C TYR A 30 8.46 7.75 -26.19
N GLY A 31 7.71 7.50 -27.25
CA GLY A 31 8.27 7.02 -28.52
C GLY A 31 8.84 5.60 -28.46
N LEU A 32 8.47 4.84 -27.43
CA LEU A 32 8.87 3.45 -27.25
C LEU A 32 7.80 2.49 -27.78
N THR A 33 8.23 1.34 -28.26
CA THR A 33 7.37 0.30 -28.82
C THR A 33 7.66 -1.06 -28.18
N VAL A 34 6.90 -2.07 -28.56
CA VAL A 34 7.14 -3.46 -28.12
C VAL A 34 8.51 -3.98 -28.57
N TRP A 35 9.07 -3.44 -29.64
CA TRP A 35 10.39 -3.81 -30.15
C TRP A 35 11.56 -3.30 -29.30
N ASP A 36 11.29 -2.35 -28.40
CA ASP A 36 12.29 -1.79 -27.49
C ASP A 36 12.38 -2.57 -26.17
N LEU A 37 11.48 -3.54 -25.93
CA LEU A 37 11.41 -4.28 -24.67
C LEU A 37 12.71 -5.01 -24.31
N ASP A 38 13.47 -5.45 -25.29
CA ASP A 38 14.75 -6.15 -25.11
C ASP A 38 15.97 -5.24 -25.13
N ARG A 39 15.76 -3.92 -25.24
CA ARG A 39 16.83 -2.93 -25.14
C ARG A 39 17.12 -2.59 -23.69
N SER A 40 18.40 -2.36 -23.40
CA SER A 40 18.86 -1.91 -22.08
C SER A 40 18.78 -0.40 -21.97
N PHE A 41 18.27 0.08 -20.82
CA PHE A 41 18.13 1.50 -20.51
C PHE A 41 18.77 1.81 -19.15
N PRO A 42 19.33 3.02 -18.98
CA PRO A 42 19.81 3.46 -17.68
C PRO A 42 18.62 3.66 -16.73
N THR A 43 18.74 3.17 -15.51
CA THR A 43 17.66 3.20 -14.50
C THR A 43 17.73 4.42 -13.59
N GLY A 44 18.87 5.10 -13.54
CA GLY A 44 19.13 6.14 -12.55
C GLY A 44 19.16 5.59 -11.11
N GLY A 45 19.61 4.34 -10.95
CA GLY A 45 19.68 3.66 -9.65
C GLY A 45 18.39 2.95 -9.22
N PHE A 46 17.31 3.05 -10.00
CA PHE A 46 16.06 2.36 -9.71
C PHE A 46 16.29 0.85 -9.64
N GLY A 47 15.81 0.25 -8.55
CA GLY A 47 15.93 -1.17 -8.35
C GLY A 47 17.36 -1.68 -8.06
N GLY A 48 18.28 -0.79 -7.70
CA GLY A 48 19.65 -1.15 -7.33
C GLY A 48 20.55 -1.58 -8.51
N SER A 49 20.12 -1.33 -9.75
CA SER A 49 20.90 -1.59 -10.97
C SER A 49 21.12 -0.31 -11.75
N GLU A 50 22.26 -0.16 -12.40
CA GLU A 50 22.52 1.00 -13.26
C GLU A 50 21.80 0.90 -14.62
N GLN A 51 21.59 -0.32 -15.09
CA GLN A 51 20.91 -0.62 -16.35
C GLN A 51 19.96 -1.80 -16.21
N MET A 52 18.86 -1.76 -16.93
CA MET A 52 17.87 -2.86 -17.03
C MET A 52 17.32 -2.95 -18.45
N LEU A 53 16.87 -4.15 -18.83
CA LEU A 53 16.03 -4.31 -20.01
C LEU A 53 14.71 -3.54 -19.78
N LEU A 54 14.15 -2.94 -20.81
CA LEU A 54 12.91 -2.18 -20.69
C LEU A 54 11.78 -3.01 -20.11
N ARG A 55 11.67 -4.29 -20.49
CA ARG A 55 10.65 -5.21 -19.95
C ARG A 55 10.75 -5.36 -18.42
N ASP A 56 11.98 -5.52 -17.91
CA ASP A 56 12.22 -5.72 -16.48
C ASP A 56 11.99 -4.42 -15.69
N LEU A 57 12.42 -3.30 -16.29
CA LEU A 57 12.16 -1.97 -15.74
C LEU A 57 10.66 -1.70 -15.62
N LEU A 58 9.89 -2.00 -16.68
CA LEU A 58 8.43 -1.82 -16.67
C LEU A 58 7.75 -2.75 -15.69
N ALA A 59 8.13 -4.02 -15.63
CA ALA A 59 7.58 -4.97 -14.67
C ALA A 59 7.80 -4.48 -13.25
N ARG A 60 9.00 -4.02 -12.92
CA ARG A 60 9.33 -3.51 -11.60
C ARG A 60 8.62 -2.20 -11.26
N LEU A 61 8.50 -1.27 -12.22
CA LEU A 61 7.71 -0.05 -12.05
C LEU A 61 6.22 -0.36 -11.83
N HIS A 62 5.70 -1.34 -12.57
CA HIS A 62 4.33 -1.81 -12.42
C HIS A 62 4.11 -2.41 -11.04
N ASP A 63 5.00 -3.30 -10.61
CA ASP A 63 4.92 -3.94 -9.30
C ASP A 63 4.99 -2.93 -8.16
N THR A 64 5.78 -1.88 -8.32
CA THR A 64 5.95 -0.84 -7.30
C THR A 64 4.75 0.11 -7.22
N TYR A 65 4.20 0.54 -8.36
CA TYR A 65 3.33 1.72 -8.40
C TYR A 65 1.89 1.47 -8.84
N ILE A 66 1.57 0.35 -9.48
CA ILE A 66 0.25 0.13 -10.08
C ILE A 66 -0.39 -1.24 -9.75
N ARG A 67 0.09 -1.94 -8.74
CA ARG A 67 -0.59 -3.11 -8.19
C ARG A 67 -1.81 -2.70 -7.36
N SER A 68 -2.09 -3.43 -6.31
CA SER A 68 -3.24 -3.22 -5.41
C SER A 68 -3.09 -2.04 -4.44
N ILE A 69 -1.99 -1.32 -4.48
CA ILE A 69 -1.70 -0.16 -3.62
C ILE A 69 -1.35 1.03 -4.50
N GLY A 70 -2.09 2.14 -4.33
CA GLY A 70 -1.75 3.44 -4.93
C GLY A 70 -0.82 4.21 -3.99
N ILE A 71 0.34 4.62 -4.49
CA ILE A 71 1.35 5.32 -3.69
C ILE A 71 1.47 6.76 -4.18
N GLU A 72 1.22 7.71 -3.27
CA GLU A 72 1.32 9.14 -3.52
C GLU A 72 2.30 9.78 -2.54
N TYR A 73 3.45 10.24 -3.01
CA TYR A 73 4.46 10.90 -2.17
C TYR A 73 5.14 12.08 -2.85
N MET A 74 4.90 12.29 -4.14
CA MET A 74 5.55 13.37 -4.90
C MET A 74 5.12 14.78 -4.47
N HIS A 75 4.05 14.90 -3.66
CA HIS A 75 3.62 16.15 -3.05
C HIS A 75 4.48 16.58 -1.84
N ILE A 76 5.31 15.69 -1.30
CA ILE A 76 6.23 16.00 -0.21
C ILE A 76 7.24 17.02 -0.70
N GLN A 77 7.25 18.20 -0.07
CA GLN A 77 8.09 19.33 -0.50
C GLN A 77 9.56 19.15 -0.12
N ASP A 78 9.83 18.59 1.06
CA ASP A 78 11.21 18.32 1.49
C ASP A 78 11.84 17.22 0.62
N PRO A 79 12.94 17.53 -0.11
CA PRO A 79 13.59 16.56 -1.00
C PRO A 79 14.14 15.34 -0.25
N ASN A 80 14.66 15.53 0.97
CA ASN A 80 15.26 14.45 1.76
C ASN A 80 14.18 13.47 2.23
N GLN A 81 13.06 13.99 2.70
CA GLN A 81 11.91 13.15 3.08
C GLN A 81 11.35 12.40 1.86
N ARG A 82 11.20 13.08 0.74
CA ARG A 82 10.73 12.46 -0.50
C ARG A 82 11.66 11.37 -0.98
N GLN A 83 12.97 11.62 -0.98
CA GLN A 83 13.98 10.62 -1.35
C GLN A 83 13.95 9.42 -0.40
N TRP A 84 13.84 9.67 0.90
CA TRP A 84 13.75 8.62 1.92
C TRP A 84 12.53 7.69 1.69
N VAL A 85 11.37 8.25 1.35
CA VAL A 85 10.17 7.48 1.01
C VAL A 85 10.40 6.70 -0.29
N GLN A 86 10.95 7.35 -1.32
CA GLN A 86 11.22 6.73 -2.62
C GLN A 86 12.14 5.52 -2.51
N GLU A 87 13.25 5.63 -1.80
CA GLU A 87 14.21 4.54 -1.61
C GLU A 87 13.58 3.31 -0.95
N ARG A 88 12.62 3.51 -0.06
CA ARG A 88 11.90 2.42 0.61
C ARG A 88 10.85 1.77 -0.28
N ILE A 89 10.16 2.56 -1.06
CA ILE A 89 9.12 2.07 -1.98
C ILE A 89 9.77 1.31 -3.16
N GLU A 90 10.89 1.83 -3.67
CA GLU A 90 11.60 1.26 -4.81
C GLU A 90 12.63 0.20 -4.42
N GLY A 91 12.83 0.02 -3.12
CA GLY A 91 13.70 -1.01 -2.56
C GLY A 91 13.19 -2.44 -2.77
N PRO A 92 13.95 -3.44 -2.37
CA PRO A 92 13.50 -4.83 -2.42
C PRO A 92 12.28 -5.02 -1.51
N PHE A 93 11.24 -5.66 -2.06
CA PHE A 93 10.08 -6.07 -1.26
C PHE A 93 10.41 -7.37 -0.53
N GLU A 94 10.40 -7.31 0.79
CA GLU A 94 10.49 -8.49 1.63
C GLU A 94 9.08 -8.98 1.97
N ALA A 95 8.73 -10.17 1.51
CA ALA A 95 7.45 -10.77 1.85
C ALA A 95 7.41 -11.10 3.36
N PRO A 96 6.27 -10.87 4.04
CA PRO A 96 6.12 -11.24 5.44
C PRO A 96 6.40 -12.72 5.66
N SER A 97 7.09 -13.05 6.75
CA SER A 97 7.33 -14.43 7.16
C SER A 97 6.02 -15.17 7.44
N ALA A 98 6.03 -16.51 7.39
CA ALA A 98 4.84 -17.31 7.69
C ALA A 98 4.27 -17.03 9.10
N LYS A 99 5.12 -16.64 10.06
CA LYS A 99 4.69 -16.24 11.40
C LYS A 99 3.93 -14.91 11.37
N GLU A 100 4.43 -13.94 10.65
CA GLU A 100 3.78 -12.62 10.47
C GLU A 100 2.46 -12.74 9.70
N GLN A 101 2.43 -13.54 8.63
CA GLN A 101 1.20 -13.81 7.88
C GLN A 101 0.11 -14.41 8.78
N ARG A 102 0.46 -15.37 9.65
CA ARG A 102 -0.49 -15.95 10.62
C ARG A 102 -0.96 -14.91 11.64
N ARG A 103 -0.06 -14.05 12.12
CA ARG A 103 -0.43 -12.95 13.03
C ARG A 103 -1.43 -12.01 12.36
N ILE A 104 -1.14 -11.57 11.15
CA ILE A 104 -2.03 -10.69 10.36
C ILE A 104 -3.39 -11.37 10.17
N LEU A 105 -3.42 -12.63 9.75
CA LEU A 105 -4.66 -13.38 9.57
C LEU A 105 -5.46 -13.50 10.87
N SER A 106 -4.80 -13.81 11.98
CA SER A 106 -5.46 -13.88 13.30
C SER A 106 -6.08 -12.53 13.68
N THR A 107 -5.36 -11.44 13.45
CA THR A 107 -5.86 -10.09 13.73
C THR A 107 -7.06 -9.72 12.87
N LEU A 108 -7.05 -10.10 11.59
CA LEU A 108 -8.19 -9.91 10.68
C LEU A 108 -9.42 -10.70 11.13
N ILE A 109 -9.24 -11.97 11.52
CA ILE A 109 -10.32 -12.82 12.04
C ILE A 109 -10.92 -12.21 13.31
N HIS A 110 -10.10 -11.71 14.23
CA HIS A 110 -10.61 -11.05 15.44
C HIS A 110 -11.41 -9.79 15.12
N ALA A 111 -10.94 -8.98 14.17
CA ALA A 111 -11.63 -7.77 13.75
C ALA A 111 -13.01 -8.09 13.13
N GLU A 112 -13.08 -9.09 12.27
CA GLU A 112 -14.32 -9.55 11.64
C GLU A 112 -15.29 -10.15 12.67
N ALA A 113 -14.81 -11.08 13.50
CA ALA A 113 -15.62 -11.70 14.54
C ALA A 113 -16.22 -10.67 15.54
N PHE A 114 -15.47 -9.61 15.84
CA PHE A 114 -15.97 -8.53 16.69
C PHE A 114 -17.10 -7.75 16.01
N GLU A 115 -17.02 -7.46 14.72
CA GLU A 115 -18.10 -6.81 13.97
C GLU A 115 -19.36 -7.69 13.93
N GLU A 116 -19.22 -9.00 13.66
CA GLU A 116 -20.31 -9.97 13.68
C GLU A 116 -20.97 -10.07 15.06
N PHE A 117 -20.15 -10.10 16.11
CA PHE A 117 -20.64 -10.11 17.49
C PHE A 117 -21.47 -8.86 17.77
N LEU A 118 -20.99 -7.68 17.44
CA LEU A 118 -21.72 -6.43 17.63
C LEU A 118 -23.02 -6.41 16.82
N GLN A 119 -23.02 -6.94 15.62
CA GLN A 119 -24.20 -7.03 14.77
C GLN A 119 -25.28 -7.90 15.38
N THR A 120 -24.87 -9.02 15.97
CA THR A 120 -25.80 -10.01 16.54
C THR A 120 -26.36 -9.56 17.88
N LYS A 121 -25.52 -8.99 18.74
CA LYS A 121 -25.90 -8.64 20.13
C LYS A 121 -26.57 -7.29 20.28
N TYR A 122 -26.23 -6.33 19.40
CA TYR A 122 -26.66 -4.94 19.54
C TYR A 122 -27.47 -4.49 18.31
N LEU A 123 -28.49 -5.27 17.95
CA LEU A 123 -29.41 -4.97 16.86
C LEU A 123 -30.06 -3.59 17.06
N GLY A 124 -30.05 -2.77 16.00
CA GLY A 124 -30.70 -1.46 16.00
C GLY A 124 -29.89 -0.32 16.64
N GLN A 125 -28.74 -0.60 17.25
CA GLN A 125 -27.86 0.46 17.73
C GLN A 125 -27.05 1.07 16.59
N LYS A 126 -26.90 2.41 16.60
CA LYS A 126 -25.99 3.10 15.70
C LYS A 126 -24.56 2.66 15.97
N ARG A 127 -23.97 1.96 15.04
CA ARG A 127 -22.56 1.61 15.05
C ARG A 127 -21.93 2.02 13.71
N PHE A 128 -20.71 2.41 13.76
CA PHE A 128 -19.91 2.73 12.57
C PHE A 128 -18.96 1.57 12.34
N SER A 129 -19.47 0.54 11.65
CA SER A 129 -18.76 -0.71 11.41
C SER A 129 -17.45 -0.51 10.62
N LEU A 130 -16.47 -1.36 10.91
CA LEU A 130 -15.20 -1.43 10.19
C LEU A 130 -15.29 -2.33 8.94
N GLU A 131 -16.43 -2.95 8.67
CA GLU A 131 -16.61 -3.86 7.54
C GLU A 131 -16.06 -3.28 6.21
N GLY A 132 -15.22 -4.06 5.53
CA GLY A 132 -14.49 -3.64 4.34
C GLY A 132 -13.22 -2.83 4.61
N GLY A 133 -12.88 -2.58 5.87
CA GLY A 133 -11.68 -1.87 6.30
C GLY A 133 -10.89 -2.60 7.39
N GLU A 134 -11.08 -3.91 7.54
CA GLU A 134 -10.49 -4.73 8.61
C GLU A 134 -8.96 -4.70 8.61
N SER A 135 -8.36 -4.47 7.45
CA SER A 135 -6.91 -4.30 7.31
C SER A 135 -6.34 -3.10 8.09
N LEU A 136 -7.19 -2.18 8.55
CA LEU A 136 -6.78 -1.09 9.44
C LEU A 136 -6.21 -1.63 10.76
N ILE A 137 -6.77 -2.72 11.30
CA ILE A 137 -6.33 -3.27 12.59
C ILE A 137 -4.89 -3.80 12.52
N PRO A 138 -4.52 -4.74 11.62
CA PRO A 138 -3.13 -5.16 11.52
C PRO A 138 -2.18 -4.05 11.07
N LEU A 139 -2.65 -3.05 10.32
CA LEU A 139 -1.85 -1.88 9.95
C LEU A 139 -1.46 -1.06 11.19
N LEU A 140 -2.42 -0.74 12.05
CA LEU A 140 -2.17 0.02 13.27
C LEU A 140 -1.34 -0.78 14.26
N ASP A 141 -1.60 -2.08 14.43
CA ASP A 141 -0.78 -2.99 15.25
C ASP A 141 0.68 -2.94 14.82
N GLU A 142 0.96 -3.03 13.52
CA GLU A 142 2.32 -2.96 12.99
C GLU A 142 2.97 -1.59 13.21
N ILE A 143 2.23 -0.50 13.04
CA ILE A 143 2.72 0.87 13.30
C ILE A 143 3.09 1.02 14.78
N LEU A 144 2.23 0.59 15.70
CA LEU A 144 2.45 0.70 17.14
C LEU A 144 3.65 -0.16 17.57
N ASN A 145 3.76 -1.38 17.07
CA ASN A 145 4.90 -2.25 17.35
C ASN A 145 6.22 -1.64 16.87
N LYS A 146 6.25 -1.11 15.65
CA LYS A 146 7.44 -0.44 15.12
C LYS A 146 7.77 0.85 15.86
N ALA A 147 6.76 1.61 16.28
CA ALA A 147 6.95 2.80 17.09
C ALA A 147 7.60 2.46 18.44
N ALA A 148 7.06 1.45 19.15
CA ALA A 148 7.59 0.97 20.41
C ALA A 148 9.06 0.50 20.29
N HIS A 149 9.39 -0.30 19.26
CA HIS A 149 10.76 -0.75 19.00
C HIS A 149 11.74 0.41 18.70
N ARG A 150 11.25 1.56 18.30
CA ARG A 150 12.04 2.78 18.06
C ARG A 150 12.07 3.71 19.25
N GLY A 151 11.58 3.30 20.41
CA GLY A 151 11.58 4.08 21.64
C GLY A 151 10.55 5.21 21.67
N ILE A 152 9.51 5.14 20.85
CA ILE A 152 8.38 6.06 20.94
C ILE A 152 7.50 5.59 22.10
N HIS A 153 7.30 6.45 23.10
CA HIS A 153 6.57 6.12 24.33
C HIS A 153 5.08 6.41 24.24
N GLU A 154 4.69 7.37 23.41
CA GLU A 154 3.30 7.80 23.31
C GLU A 154 2.88 7.91 21.84
N VAL A 155 1.70 7.39 21.51
CA VAL A 155 1.08 7.51 20.20
C VAL A 155 -0.35 8.00 20.39
N ALA A 156 -0.68 9.13 19.75
CA ALA A 156 -2.04 9.65 19.71
C ALA A 156 -2.71 9.25 18.39
N ILE A 157 -3.85 8.56 18.49
CA ILE A 157 -4.66 8.16 17.34
C ILE A 157 -5.92 9.01 17.30
N ALA A 158 -6.06 9.82 16.25
CA ALA A 158 -7.30 10.54 15.97
C ALA A 158 -8.01 9.86 14.81
N MET A 159 -9.26 9.50 15.00
CA MET A 159 -10.06 8.85 13.98
C MET A 159 -11.50 9.36 14.00
N ALA A 160 -12.17 9.28 12.84
CA ALA A 160 -13.58 9.57 12.71
C ALA A 160 -14.41 8.49 13.42
N HIS A 161 -15.63 8.24 12.97
CA HIS A 161 -16.52 7.29 13.64
C HIS A 161 -16.25 5.83 13.24
N ARG A 162 -15.88 5.60 11.98
CA ARG A 162 -15.81 4.27 11.40
C ARG A 162 -14.75 3.42 12.07
N GLY A 163 -15.16 2.27 12.59
CA GLY A 163 -14.29 1.27 13.16
C GLY A 163 -13.69 1.60 14.53
N ARG A 164 -14.06 2.73 15.17
CA ARG A 164 -13.46 3.13 16.46
C ARG A 164 -13.60 2.09 17.56
N LEU A 165 -14.72 1.37 17.60
CA LEU A 165 -14.96 0.33 18.61
C LEU A 165 -14.05 -0.88 18.37
N ASN A 166 -13.87 -1.24 17.11
CA ASN A 166 -12.98 -2.33 16.71
C ASN A 166 -11.51 -2.00 17.02
N VAL A 167 -11.09 -0.77 16.71
CA VAL A 167 -9.75 -0.29 17.07
C VAL A 167 -9.52 -0.36 18.58
N LEU A 168 -10.47 0.12 19.40
CA LEU A 168 -10.36 0.08 20.86
C LEU A 168 -10.36 -1.34 21.44
N ALA A 169 -10.99 -2.30 20.77
CA ALA A 169 -11.10 -3.67 21.26
C ALA A 169 -9.93 -4.57 20.84
N ASN A 170 -9.31 -4.28 19.70
CA ASN A 170 -8.30 -5.16 19.07
C ASN A 170 -6.89 -4.55 18.99
N LEU A 171 -6.67 -3.35 19.50
CA LEU A 171 -5.37 -2.70 19.69
C LEU A 171 -5.12 -2.40 21.16
#